data_9c4a935a7da5c6110093d67a516dda9c
#
_entry.id   9c4a935a7da5c6110093d67a516dda9c
#
_cell.length_a   1.000
_cell.length_b   1.000
_cell.length_c   1.000
_cell.angle_alpha   90.00
_cell.angle_beta   90.00
_cell.angle_gamma   90.00
#
_symmetry.space_group_name_H-M   'P 1'
#
loop_
_entity.id
_entity.type
_entity.pdbx_description
1 polymer ?
#
loop_
_entity_poly.entity_id
_entity_poly.type
_entity_poly.pdbx_seq_one_letter_code
_entity_poly.pdbx_strand_id
1 'polypeptide(L)'
;YKIGSILNAPNTCAPTAKQWEKYIAQIQKISMKRIGIPCVFGLDQNHGSTYTQGGTLFPQNINVAATFNREIARRSAEATAYETRAVSVPWTYSPTVDLGRDARWPRIWENFGEDCYLSSEMGKAMVYGFQGEDPNNIDQYHIATSMKHFMGYGVPWTGKDRTPAYISPADLREKHFAPFLAGLQAGALTVMVNSASVNGMPMHANKDILTGWLKEETGWDGVLITDWADINNLYTREMVAKDKKDALRIAINAGIDMIMEPYSCDACGYLIELVKEGKIPMSRIDDACRRVLRMKYRLDLFKNPTQKLKNYPKFGGEEFAKLALEGATESMVLLKNEGNILPLQHGKKILLTGPNANQMRCL
;
A
#
# COMPACT_ATOMS: atom_id res chain seq x y z
N TYR A 1 10.02 -24.32 -3.13
CA TYR A 1 10.42 -22.93 -3.20
C TYR A 1 10.60 -22.35 -1.79
N LYS A 2 11.58 -21.47 -1.58
CA LYS A 2 11.85 -20.78 -0.30
C LYS A 2 11.23 -19.38 -0.35
N ILE A 3 9.89 -19.29 -0.37
CA ILE A 3 9.15 -18.04 -0.50
C ILE A 3 9.27 -17.24 0.79
N GLY A 4 9.67 -15.98 0.67
CA GLY A 4 9.92 -15.09 1.80
C GLY A 4 8.77 -14.15 2.16
N SER A 5 7.73 -14.06 1.31
CA SER A 5 6.56 -13.21 1.50
C SER A 5 5.30 -13.88 0.96
N ILE A 6 4.17 -13.58 1.60
CA ILE A 6 2.82 -13.98 1.16
C ILE A 6 1.91 -12.77 1.33
N LEU A 7 0.87 -12.67 0.51
CA LEU A 7 -0.09 -11.57 0.53
C LEU A 7 -1.52 -12.05 0.39
N ASN A 8 -2.46 -11.18 0.72
CA ASN A 8 -3.91 -11.34 0.62
C ASN A 8 -4.54 -12.38 1.54
N ALA A 9 -5.87 -12.36 1.59
CA ALA A 9 -6.65 -13.28 2.42
C ALA A 9 -6.67 -14.68 1.82
N PRO A 10 -6.65 -15.73 2.66
CA PRO A 10 -6.69 -17.12 2.20
C PRO A 10 -8.06 -17.54 1.64
N ASN A 11 -9.11 -16.75 1.89
CA ASN A 11 -10.50 -17.03 1.55
C ASN A 11 -11.15 -15.87 0.77
N THR A 12 -12.30 -16.14 0.18
CA THR A 12 -13.14 -15.13 -0.49
C THR A 12 -13.84 -14.15 0.46
N CYS A 13 -13.90 -14.48 1.76
CA CYS A 13 -14.42 -13.62 2.82
C CYS A 13 -13.33 -13.28 3.82
N ALA A 14 -13.44 -12.13 4.47
CA ALA A 14 -12.51 -11.72 5.51
C ALA A 14 -12.51 -12.76 6.67
N PRO A 15 -11.33 -13.32 7.03
CA PRO A 15 -11.23 -14.21 8.18
C PRO A 15 -11.45 -13.46 9.50
N THR A 16 -11.89 -14.16 10.53
CA THR A 16 -11.88 -13.64 11.90
C THR A 16 -10.45 -13.48 12.41
N ALA A 17 -10.23 -12.63 13.40
CA ALA A 17 -8.92 -12.43 14.01
C ALA A 17 -8.28 -13.75 14.52
N LYS A 18 -9.09 -14.68 15.07
CA LYS A 18 -8.62 -16.02 15.50
C LYS A 18 -8.19 -16.91 14.32
N GLN A 19 -8.87 -16.81 13.19
CA GLN A 19 -8.47 -17.55 11.98
C GLN A 19 -7.16 -17.02 11.43
N TRP A 20 -6.97 -15.69 11.40
CA TRP A 20 -5.72 -15.05 11.03
C TRP A 20 -4.56 -15.49 11.95
N GLU A 21 -4.74 -15.42 13.27
CA GLU A 21 -3.72 -15.85 14.24
C GLU A 21 -3.25 -17.28 13.95
N LYS A 22 -4.19 -18.20 13.73
CA LYS A 22 -3.88 -19.60 13.40
C LYS A 22 -3.17 -19.73 12.06
N TYR A 23 -3.65 -19.03 11.04
CA TYR A 23 -3.11 -19.09 9.67
C TYR A 23 -1.66 -18.57 9.62
N ILE A 24 -1.43 -17.38 10.16
CA ILE A 24 -0.09 -16.79 10.20
C ILE A 24 0.88 -17.64 11.04
N ALA A 25 0.44 -18.18 12.18
CA ALA A 25 1.28 -19.06 12.99
C ALA A 25 1.74 -20.32 12.22
N GLN A 26 0.88 -20.91 11.38
CA GLN A 26 1.26 -22.04 10.53
C GLN A 26 2.30 -21.64 9.47
N ILE A 27 2.10 -20.51 8.81
CA ILE A 27 3.06 -19.97 7.83
C ILE A 27 4.42 -19.77 8.48
N GLN A 28 4.46 -19.09 9.63
CA GLN A 28 5.71 -18.83 10.34
C GLN A 28 6.40 -20.11 10.80
N LYS A 29 5.64 -21.08 11.34
CA LYS A 29 6.18 -22.39 11.71
C LYS A 29 6.87 -23.10 10.54
N ILE A 30 6.23 -23.07 9.34
CA ILE A 30 6.78 -23.70 8.14
C ILE A 30 8.02 -22.92 7.67
N SER A 31 7.95 -21.59 7.60
CA SER A 31 9.05 -20.75 7.15
C SER A 31 10.27 -20.90 8.03
N MET A 32 10.12 -20.79 9.34
CA MET A 32 11.22 -20.94 10.29
C MET A 32 11.82 -22.35 10.27
N LYS A 33 10.98 -23.40 10.17
CA LYS A 33 11.51 -24.78 10.07
C LYS A 33 12.26 -25.06 8.78
N ARG A 34 11.82 -24.49 7.64
CA ARG A 34 12.36 -24.81 6.31
C ARG A 34 13.45 -23.87 5.83
N ILE A 35 13.40 -22.62 6.26
CA ILE A 35 14.28 -21.56 5.75
C ILE A 35 15.11 -20.93 6.88
N GLY A 36 14.63 -20.93 8.12
CA GLY A 36 15.23 -20.21 9.24
C GLY A 36 14.99 -18.69 9.19
N ILE A 37 14.12 -18.23 8.27
CA ILE A 37 13.80 -16.81 8.07
C ILE A 37 12.28 -16.66 8.16
N PRO A 38 11.75 -15.70 8.95
CA PRO A 38 10.31 -15.47 9.03
C PRO A 38 9.73 -14.99 7.70
N CYS A 39 8.51 -15.43 7.38
CA CYS A 39 7.76 -14.91 6.25
C CYS A 39 7.20 -13.52 6.60
N VAL A 40 7.25 -12.56 5.68
CA VAL A 40 6.52 -11.31 5.82
C VAL A 40 5.18 -11.43 5.11
N PHE A 41 4.08 -11.06 5.78
CA PHE A 41 2.74 -11.11 5.25
C PHE A 41 2.19 -9.70 5.05
N GLY A 42 1.60 -9.41 3.89
CA GLY A 42 1.06 -8.10 3.55
C GLY A 42 -0.42 -8.14 3.17
N LEU A 43 -1.15 -7.08 3.51
CA LEU A 43 -2.56 -6.86 3.17
C LEU A 43 -2.82 -5.44 2.64
N ASP A 44 -3.85 -5.28 1.82
CA ASP A 44 -4.34 -3.99 1.34
C ASP A 44 -5.29 -3.32 2.36
N GLN A 45 -4.75 -2.81 3.45
CA GLN A 45 -5.52 -2.10 4.47
C GLN A 45 -5.65 -0.61 4.10
N ASN A 46 -6.38 -0.30 3.03
CA ASN A 46 -6.43 1.06 2.47
C ASN A 46 -7.21 2.05 3.34
N HIS A 47 -8.27 1.60 4.03
CA HIS A 47 -9.11 2.47 4.87
C HIS A 47 -9.61 1.73 6.12
N GLY A 48 -8.72 1.16 6.88
CA GLY A 48 -9.01 0.37 8.07
C GLY A 48 -8.65 -1.09 7.90
N SER A 49 -9.04 -1.91 8.86
CA SER A 49 -8.74 -3.35 8.90
C SER A 49 -9.71 -4.17 8.01
N THR A 50 -9.74 -3.83 6.72
CA THR A 50 -10.71 -4.32 5.72
C THR A 50 -10.67 -5.83 5.48
N TYR A 51 -9.53 -6.47 5.76
CA TYR A 51 -9.33 -7.92 5.57
C TYR A 51 -9.58 -8.75 6.82
N THR A 52 -10.10 -8.14 7.90
CA THR A 52 -10.35 -8.87 9.16
C THR A 52 -11.75 -8.63 9.66
N GLN A 53 -12.52 -9.70 9.83
CA GLN A 53 -13.86 -9.59 10.38
C GLN A 53 -13.83 -9.03 11.80
N GLY A 54 -14.64 -7.99 12.03
CA GLY A 54 -14.69 -7.26 13.30
C GLY A 54 -13.61 -6.18 13.45
N GLY A 55 -12.79 -5.96 12.43
CA GLY A 55 -11.90 -4.80 12.37
C GLY A 55 -12.65 -3.52 12.04
N THR A 56 -12.04 -2.38 12.36
CA THR A 56 -12.62 -1.05 12.16
C THR A 56 -12.40 -0.59 10.72
N LEU A 57 -13.44 -0.03 10.11
CA LEU A 57 -13.39 0.63 8.81
C LEU A 57 -13.35 2.15 9.02
N PHE A 58 -12.50 2.82 8.28
CA PHE A 58 -12.40 4.28 8.25
C PHE A 58 -12.93 4.83 6.92
N PRO A 59 -13.22 6.14 6.83
CA PRO A 59 -13.49 6.77 5.55
C PRO A 59 -12.38 6.52 4.53
N GLN A 60 -12.73 6.49 3.25
CA GLN A 60 -11.75 6.42 2.17
C GLN A 60 -10.80 7.62 2.22
N ASN A 61 -9.58 7.48 1.69
CA ASN A 61 -8.57 8.53 1.79
C ASN A 61 -9.00 9.87 1.22
N ILE A 62 -9.81 9.88 0.17
CA ILE A 62 -10.39 11.13 -0.37
C ILE A 62 -11.25 11.86 0.66
N ASN A 63 -11.99 11.14 1.50
CA ASN A 63 -12.78 11.69 2.58
C ASN A 63 -11.88 12.13 3.75
N VAL A 64 -10.85 11.35 4.08
CA VAL A 64 -9.85 11.75 5.08
C VAL A 64 -9.18 13.05 4.65
N ALA A 65 -8.85 13.21 3.37
CA ALA A 65 -8.29 14.44 2.83
C ALA A 65 -9.25 15.63 2.94
N ALA A 66 -10.56 15.40 2.73
CA ALA A 66 -11.58 16.44 2.84
C ALA A 66 -11.73 17.04 4.26
N THR A 67 -11.20 16.37 5.30
CA THR A 67 -11.11 16.93 6.65
C THR A 67 -10.02 18.00 6.76
N PHE A 68 -9.02 18.02 5.90
CA PHE A 68 -7.78 18.80 6.04
C PHE A 68 -7.07 18.59 7.39
N ASN A 69 -7.40 17.51 8.10
CA ASN A 69 -6.92 17.19 9.45
C ASN A 69 -5.92 16.04 9.42
N ARG A 70 -4.64 16.38 9.51
CA ARG A 70 -3.54 15.40 9.52
C ARG A 70 -3.62 14.43 10.69
N GLU A 71 -4.21 14.86 11.81
CA GLU A 71 -4.34 14.01 12.99
C GLU A 71 -5.39 12.90 12.78
N ILE A 72 -6.48 13.17 12.04
CA ILE A 72 -7.42 12.11 11.60
C ILE A 72 -6.69 11.09 10.73
N ALA A 73 -5.90 11.53 9.76
CA ALA A 73 -5.12 10.63 8.91
C ALA A 73 -4.16 9.77 9.74
N ARG A 74 -3.40 10.37 10.65
CA ARG A 74 -2.44 9.68 11.51
C ARG A 74 -3.13 8.65 12.41
N ARG A 75 -4.15 9.06 13.18
CA ARG A 75 -4.87 8.19 14.13
C ARG A 75 -5.62 7.05 13.44
N SER A 76 -6.19 7.29 12.25
CA SER A 76 -6.81 6.23 11.44
C SER A 76 -5.79 5.18 11.01
N ALA A 77 -4.58 5.60 10.64
CA ALA A 77 -3.49 4.70 10.29
C ALA A 77 -2.95 3.94 11.52
N GLU A 78 -2.83 4.60 12.70
CA GLU A 78 -2.45 3.95 13.96
C GLU A 78 -3.44 2.85 14.37
N ALA A 79 -4.74 3.15 14.31
CA ALA A 79 -5.78 2.16 14.61
C ALA A 79 -5.74 0.98 13.62
N THR A 80 -5.57 1.27 12.32
CA THR A 80 -5.43 0.26 11.28
C THR A 80 -4.18 -0.59 11.52
N ALA A 81 -3.04 0.02 11.88
CA ALA A 81 -1.80 -0.68 12.20
C ALA A 81 -1.99 -1.62 13.40
N TYR A 82 -2.56 -1.10 14.47
CA TYR A 82 -2.85 -1.85 15.69
C TYR A 82 -3.69 -3.11 15.40
N GLU A 83 -4.80 -2.96 14.67
CA GLU A 83 -5.69 -4.07 14.34
C GLU A 83 -5.06 -5.07 13.35
N THR A 84 -4.28 -4.58 12.39
CA THR A 84 -3.55 -5.42 11.43
C THR A 84 -2.44 -6.20 12.15
N ARG A 85 -1.72 -5.56 13.06
CA ARG A 85 -0.69 -6.25 13.86
C ARG A 85 -1.28 -7.26 14.83
N ALA A 86 -2.47 -6.98 15.40
CA ALA A 86 -3.19 -7.90 16.29
C ALA A 86 -3.42 -9.28 15.66
N VAL A 87 -3.57 -9.33 14.35
CA VAL A 87 -3.73 -10.58 13.58
C VAL A 87 -2.41 -11.11 13.01
N SER A 88 -1.27 -10.59 13.51
CA SER A 88 0.08 -11.00 13.13
C SER A 88 0.50 -10.62 11.69
N VAL A 89 -0.20 -9.69 11.06
CA VAL A 89 0.19 -9.16 9.76
C VAL A 89 1.02 -7.89 9.97
N PRO A 90 2.30 -7.89 9.54
CA PRO A 90 3.22 -6.80 9.86
C PRO A 90 3.35 -5.74 8.75
N TRP A 91 2.58 -5.81 7.68
CA TRP A 91 2.77 -4.99 6.49
C TRP A 91 1.45 -4.65 5.81
N THR A 92 1.30 -3.40 5.35
CA THR A 92 0.17 -2.96 4.52
C THR A 92 0.64 -2.33 3.21
N TYR A 93 -0.18 -2.45 2.15
CA TYR A 93 0.01 -1.77 0.87
C TYR A 93 -0.74 -0.43 0.84
N SER A 94 -0.40 0.44 1.78
CA SER A 94 -0.99 1.75 2.04
C SER A 94 0.08 2.69 2.63
N PRO A 95 -0.07 4.03 2.51
CA PRO A 95 -1.13 4.78 1.86
C PRO A 95 -1.00 4.88 0.34
N THR A 96 -2.15 5.18 -0.33
CA THR A 96 -2.16 5.55 -1.75
C THR A 96 -1.96 7.06 -1.85
N VAL A 97 -0.79 7.46 -2.35
CA VAL A 97 -0.38 8.86 -2.49
C VAL A 97 -0.34 9.34 -3.94
N ASP A 98 -0.97 8.60 -4.83
CA ASP A 98 -1.20 9.03 -6.21
C ASP A 98 -1.97 10.36 -6.24
N LEU A 99 -1.65 11.23 -7.19
CA LEU A 99 -2.45 12.44 -7.42
C LEU A 99 -3.65 12.11 -8.33
N GLY A 100 -4.84 12.16 -7.76
CA GLY A 100 -6.09 11.92 -8.48
C GLY A 100 -6.54 13.12 -9.28
N ARG A 101 -5.86 13.43 -10.38
CA ARG A 101 -6.13 14.62 -11.22
C ARG A 101 -7.10 14.35 -12.37
N ASP A 102 -7.41 13.09 -12.66
CA ASP A 102 -8.42 12.70 -13.63
C ASP A 102 -9.64 12.10 -12.91
N ALA A 103 -10.75 12.82 -12.88
CA ALA A 103 -11.97 12.39 -12.22
C ALA A 103 -12.61 11.13 -12.84
N ARG A 104 -12.18 10.73 -14.04
CA ARG A 104 -12.64 9.49 -14.70
C ARG A 104 -11.91 8.25 -14.19
N TRP A 105 -10.77 8.43 -13.53
CA TRP A 105 -9.99 7.31 -13.00
C TRP A 105 -10.75 6.60 -11.88
N PRO A 106 -11.01 5.28 -12.01
CA PRO A 106 -11.91 4.56 -11.10
C PRO A 106 -11.36 4.36 -9.69
N ARG A 107 -10.09 4.68 -9.44
CA ARG A 107 -9.44 4.57 -8.12
C ARG A 107 -9.22 5.92 -7.43
N ILE A 108 -9.87 6.98 -7.91
CA ILE A 108 -9.69 8.34 -7.37
C ILE A 108 -10.05 8.43 -5.88
N TRP A 109 -10.94 7.59 -5.39
CA TRP A 109 -11.36 7.53 -3.99
C TRP A 109 -10.28 6.97 -3.05
N GLU A 110 -9.28 6.23 -3.57
CA GLU A 110 -8.20 5.66 -2.76
C GLU A 110 -7.14 6.68 -2.34
N ASN A 111 -7.02 7.82 -3.02
CA ASN A 111 -5.99 8.84 -2.80
C ASN A 111 -6.50 10.07 -2.06
N PHE A 112 -5.62 11.05 -1.82
CA PHE A 112 -5.93 12.28 -1.08
C PHE A 112 -6.35 13.44 -1.99
N GLY A 113 -6.67 13.20 -3.26
CA GLY A 113 -7.09 14.21 -4.22
C GLY A 113 -5.97 14.65 -5.18
N GLU A 114 -6.16 15.81 -5.80
CA GLU A 114 -5.29 16.31 -6.87
C GLU A 114 -4.14 17.21 -6.40
N ASP A 115 -4.24 17.73 -5.18
CA ASP A 115 -3.23 18.64 -4.61
C ASP A 115 -2.02 17.88 -4.07
N CYS A 116 -0.82 18.23 -4.56
CA CYS A 116 0.40 17.51 -4.17
C CYS A 116 0.84 17.82 -2.74
N TYR A 117 0.57 19.03 -2.22
CA TYR A 117 0.90 19.39 -0.85
C TYR A 117 0.00 18.65 0.15
N LEU A 118 -1.32 18.66 -0.09
CA LEU A 118 -2.27 17.93 0.74
C LEU A 118 -1.95 16.42 0.75
N SER A 119 -1.71 15.84 -0.44
CA SER A 119 -1.32 14.42 -0.56
C SER A 119 -0.01 14.11 0.18
N SER A 120 0.95 15.03 0.15
CA SER A 120 2.22 14.90 0.88
C SER A 120 2.01 14.90 2.38
N GLU A 121 1.24 15.85 2.91
CA GLU A 121 1.02 16.00 4.35
C GLU A 121 0.16 14.85 4.92
N MET A 122 -0.91 14.46 4.22
CA MET A 122 -1.76 13.33 4.64
C MET A 122 -1.01 11.99 4.52
N GLY A 123 -0.30 11.77 3.42
CA GLY A 123 0.53 10.57 3.23
C GLY A 123 1.61 10.43 4.29
N LYS A 124 2.32 11.52 4.59
CA LYS A 124 3.33 11.59 5.66
C LYS A 124 2.72 11.26 7.03
N ALA A 125 1.55 11.84 7.36
CA ALA A 125 0.85 11.58 8.60
C ALA A 125 0.46 10.10 8.73
N MET A 126 -0.03 9.49 7.64
CA MET A 126 -0.34 8.05 7.64
C MET A 126 0.90 7.17 7.77
N VAL A 127 2.05 7.55 7.18
CA VAL A 127 3.30 6.80 7.38
C VAL A 127 3.68 6.76 8.87
N TYR A 128 3.61 7.89 9.55
CA TYR A 128 3.83 7.91 11.01
C TYR A 128 2.79 7.09 11.78
N GLY A 129 1.53 7.16 11.39
CA GLY A 129 0.47 6.36 12.01
C GLY A 129 0.67 4.85 11.83
N PHE A 130 1.05 4.40 10.65
CA PHE A 130 1.31 2.97 10.40
C PHE A 130 2.58 2.47 11.06
N GLN A 131 3.69 3.23 10.99
CA GLN A 131 5.04 2.76 11.37
C GLN A 131 5.54 3.27 12.72
N GLY A 132 4.89 4.29 13.31
CA GLY A 132 5.49 5.07 14.40
C GLY A 132 6.56 6.04 13.88
N GLU A 133 7.26 6.69 14.80
CA GLU A 133 8.23 7.74 14.48
C GLU A 133 9.67 7.21 14.20
N ASP A 134 9.97 5.99 14.67
CA ASP A 134 11.28 5.35 14.43
C ASP A 134 11.21 4.28 13.36
N PRO A 135 11.61 4.58 12.11
CA PRO A 135 11.57 3.61 11.02
C PRO A 135 12.58 2.46 11.16
N ASN A 136 13.48 2.52 12.14
CA ASN A 136 14.46 1.47 12.38
C ASN A 136 13.98 0.42 13.38
N ASN A 137 12.91 0.74 14.14
CA ASN A 137 12.38 -0.12 15.19
C ASN A 137 10.86 -0.03 15.25
N ILE A 138 10.19 -0.77 14.38
CA ILE A 138 8.72 -0.83 14.33
C ILE A 138 8.25 -1.72 15.48
N ASP A 139 7.53 -1.14 16.42
CA ASP A 139 7.08 -1.86 17.61
C ASP A 139 5.95 -2.85 17.35
N GLN A 140 5.47 -3.51 18.40
CA GLN A 140 4.42 -4.52 18.29
C GLN A 140 3.03 -3.99 17.92
N TYR A 141 2.81 -2.68 17.90
CA TYR A 141 1.52 -2.06 17.58
C TYR A 141 1.50 -1.43 16.19
N HIS A 142 2.66 -1.33 15.55
CA HIS A 142 2.85 -0.73 14.24
C HIS A 142 3.20 -1.75 13.16
N ILE A 143 3.07 -1.35 11.90
CA ILE A 143 3.32 -2.18 10.71
C ILE A 143 4.11 -1.39 9.66
N ALA A 144 4.78 -2.07 8.74
CA ALA A 144 5.38 -1.42 7.59
C ALA A 144 4.33 -0.86 6.64
N THR A 145 4.61 0.30 6.05
CA THR A 145 3.83 0.88 4.95
C THR A 145 4.35 0.39 3.60
N SER A 146 3.50 0.46 2.57
CA SER A 146 3.92 0.49 1.18
C SER A 146 3.20 1.63 0.48
N MET A 147 3.88 2.74 0.31
CA MET A 147 3.31 3.85 -0.45
C MET A 147 3.11 3.44 -1.90
N LYS A 148 1.97 3.81 -2.48
CA LYS A 148 1.59 3.39 -3.83
C LYS A 148 0.87 4.48 -4.62
N HIS A 149 0.91 4.43 -5.94
CA HIS A 149 1.70 3.58 -6.82
C HIS A 149 2.76 4.43 -7.52
N PHE A 150 4.01 4.16 -7.29
CA PHE A 150 5.15 4.99 -7.68
C PHE A 150 5.43 4.89 -9.19
N MET A 151 5.26 5.95 -9.98
CA MET A 151 4.50 7.18 -9.77
C MET A 151 3.79 7.61 -11.05
N GLY A 152 2.88 8.60 -10.95
CA GLY A 152 2.16 9.11 -12.12
C GLY A 152 0.95 8.28 -12.54
N TYR A 153 0.39 7.46 -11.64
CA TYR A 153 -0.68 6.51 -11.93
C TYR A 153 -2.08 7.15 -11.97
N GLY A 154 -2.33 8.20 -11.18
CA GLY A 154 -3.65 8.84 -11.02
C GLY A 154 -4.06 9.80 -12.15
N VAL A 155 -3.35 9.79 -13.29
CA VAL A 155 -3.61 10.65 -14.46
C VAL A 155 -3.58 9.87 -15.78
N PRO A 156 -4.30 8.75 -15.88
CA PRO A 156 -4.30 7.96 -17.09
C PRO A 156 -4.91 8.73 -18.25
N TRP A 157 -4.22 8.75 -19.40
CA TRP A 157 -4.65 9.48 -20.59
C TRP A 157 -6.10 9.17 -21.02
N THR A 158 -6.50 7.93 -20.90
CA THR A 158 -7.84 7.46 -21.28
C THR A 158 -8.89 7.62 -20.17
N GLY A 159 -8.49 7.95 -18.96
CA GLY A 159 -9.32 7.88 -17.75
C GLY A 159 -9.55 6.46 -17.22
N LYS A 160 -9.08 5.43 -17.91
CA LYS A 160 -9.22 4.02 -17.49
C LYS A 160 -8.03 3.59 -16.65
N ASP A 161 -8.29 2.70 -15.69
CA ASP A 161 -7.24 2.13 -14.86
C ASP A 161 -6.19 1.38 -15.67
N ARG A 162 -4.94 1.39 -15.21
CA ARG A 162 -3.79 0.68 -15.81
C ARG A 162 -3.51 1.06 -17.27
N THR A 163 -3.83 2.28 -17.66
CA THR A 163 -3.53 2.82 -19.00
C THR A 163 -2.46 3.91 -18.93
N PRO A 164 -1.75 4.17 -20.06
CA PRO A 164 -0.62 5.10 -20.07
C PRO A 164 -0.94 6.50 -19.58
N ALA A 165 0.01 7.14 -18.91
CA ALA A 165 -0.02 8.56 -18.57
C ALA A 165 1.03 9.33 -19.37
N TYR A 166 0.71 10.60 -19.70
CA TYR A 166 1.63 11.54 -20.33
C TYR A 166 1.77 12.76 -19.41
N ILE A 167 2.94 12.90 -18.80
CA ILE A 167 3.22 13.90 -17.77
C ILE A 167 4.52 14.60 -18.14
N SER A 168 4.54 15.95 -18.11
CA SER A 168 5.78 16.66 -18.35
C SER A 168 6.85 16.26 -17.32
N PRO A 169 8.15 16.22 -17.69
CA PRO A 169 9.21 15.90 -16.72
C PRO A 169 9.21 16.81 -15.48
N ALA A 170 8.87 18.09 -15.64
CA ALA A 170 8.74 19.04 -14.54
C ALA A 170 7.58 18.66 -13.60
N ASP A 171 6.37 18.42 -14.14
CA ASP A 171 5.23 18.00 -13.32
C ASP A 171 5.47 16.64 -12.63
N LEU A 172 6.11 15.71 -13.34
CA LEU A 172 6.44 14.41 -12.77
C LEU A 172 7.35 14.56 -11.54
N ARG A 173 8.35 15.46 -11.65
CA ARG A 173 9.32 15.74 -10.60
C ARG A 173 8.73 16.55 -9.44
N GLU A 174 8.06 17.64 -9.75
CA GLU A 174 7.62 18.60 -8.75
C GLU A 174 6.33 18.19 -8.06
N LYS A 175 5.41 17.52 -8.78
CA LYS A 175 4.08 17.20 -8.25
C LYS A 175 3.93 15.72 -7.90
N HIS A 176 4.20 14.83 -8.86
CA HIS A 176 3.95 13.40 -8.64
C HIS A 176 4.98 12.72 -7.74
N PHE A 177 6.22 13.21 -7.72
CA PHE A 177 7.25 12.69 -6.82
C PHE A 177 7.13 13.24 -5.39
N ALA A 178 6.63 14.46 -5.21
CA ALA A 178 6.58 15.14 -3.91
C ALA A 178 5.86 14.34 -2.79
N PRO A 179 4.67 13.73 -3.00
CA PRO A 179 4.02 12.92 -1.96
C PRO A 179 4.84 11.69 -1.56
N PHE A 180 5.49 11.04 -2.52
CA PHE A 180 6.39 9.92 -2.21
C PHE A 180 7.61 10.40 -1.43
N LEU A 181 8.25 11.49 -1.85
CA LEU A 181 9.41 12.05 -1.15
C LEU A 181 9.07 12.41 0.31
N ALA A 182 7.90 13.01 0.55
CA ALA A 182 7.43 13.31 1.90
C ALA A 182 7.28 12.06 2.78
N GLY A 183 6.72 10.98 2.22
CA GLY A 183 6.61 9.72 2.94
C GLY A 183 7.94 8.98 3.12
N LEU A 184 8.87 9.06 2.14
CA LEU A 184 10.23 8.54 2.31
C LEU A 184 10.97 9.26 3.45
N GLN A 185 10.83 10.58 3.54
CA GLN A 185 11.37 11.39 4.64
C GLN A 185 10.74 11.05 6.00
N ALA A 186 9.48 10.61 6.01
CA ALA A 186 8.84 10.05 7.20
C ALA A 186 9.27 8.61 7.53
N GLY A 187 10.14 8.01 6.71
CA GLY A 187 10.71 6.69 6.96
C GLY A 187 9.95 5.52 6.36
N ALA A 188 9.13 5.72 5.33
CA ALA A 188 8.38 4.63 4.68
C ALA A 188 9.30 3.46 4.27
N LEU A 189 8.99 2.26 4.74
CA LEU A 189 9.84 1.08 4.56
C LEU A 189 9.70 0.44 3.19
N THR A 190 8.56 0.60 2.52
CA THR A 190 8.36 0.02 1.20
C THR A 190 7.61 0.97 0.26
N VAL A 191 7.80 0.76 -1.04
CA VAL A 191 7.12 1.48 -2.11
C VAL A 191 6.66 0.47 -3.16
N MET A 192 5.42 0.59 -3.60
CA MET A 192 4.86 -0.23 -4.70
C MET A 192 4.88 0.57 -5.99
N VAL A 193 5.32 -0.08 -7.07
CA VAL A 193 5.46 0.55 -8.39
C VAL A 193 4.11 0.73 -9.07
N ASN A 194 3.98 1.80 -9.84
CA ASN A 194 2.84 2.08 -10.71
C ASN A 194 2.64 0.97 -11.78
N SER A 195 1.41 0.49 -11.89
CA SER A 195 1.01 -0.58 -12.81
C SER A 195 0.75 -0.10 -14.26
N ALA A 196 1.33 1.01 -14.69
CA ALA A 196 1.16 1.55 -16.03
C ALA A 196 2.47 2.11 -16.59
N SER A 197 2.44 2.57 -17.84
CA SER A 197 3.55 3.33 -18.43
C SER A 197 3.36 4.83 -18.23
N VAL A 198 4.48 5.54 -18.11
CA VAL A 198 4.54 7.01 -18.10
C VAL A 198 5.44 7.46 -19.24
N ASN A 199 4.91 8.35 -20.09
CA ASN A 199 5.63 8.87 -21.26
C ASN A 199 6.19 7.76 -22.17
N GLY A 200 5.42 6.67 -22.34
CA GLY A 200 5.80 5.55 -23.18
C GLY A 200 6.74 4.52 -22.56
N MET A 201 7.20 4.74 -21.32
CA MET A 201 8.06 3.80 -20.58
C MET A 201 7.25 3.09 -19.51
N PRO A 202 7.10 1.75 -19.55
CA PRO A 202 6.50 0.98 -18.45
C PRO A 202 7.27 1.24 -17.15
N MET A 203 6.57 1.57 -16.06
CA MET A 203 7.25 1.97 -14.84
C MET A 203 8.14 0.85 -14.28
N HIS A 204 7.73 -0.40 -14.37
CA HIS A 204 8.52 -1.56 -13.96
C HIS A 204 9.81 -1.80 -14.78
N ALA A 205 9.98 -1.09 -15.91
CA ALA A 205 11.18 -1.11 -16.72
C ALA A 205 12.02 0.16 -16.60
N ASN A 206 11.54 1.17 -15.88
CA ASN A 206 12.14 2.50 -15.81
C ASN A 206 13.25 2.60 -14.74
N LYS A 207 14.46 2.20 -15.12
CA LYS A 207 15.63 2.21 -14.22
C LYS A 207 15.95 3.60 -13.70
N ASP A 208 15.83 4.65 -14.54
CA ASP A 208 16.20 6.00 -14.16
C ASP A 208 15.33 6.53 -13.01
N ILE A 209 14.05 6.19 -13.01
CA ILE A 209 13.12 6.56 -11.95
C ILE A 209 13.24 5.61 -10.75
N LEU A 210 13.22 4.28 -10.98
CA LEU A 210 13.20 3.31 -9.89
C LEU A 210 14.52 3.20 -9.13
N THR A 211 15.62 3.26 -9.84
CA THR A 211 16.96 3.25 -9.22
C THR A 211 17.48 4.67 -9.05
N GLY A 212 17.53 5.46 -10.11
CA GLY A 212 18.13 6.81 -10.07
C GLY A 212 17.41 7.73 -9.09
N TRP A 213 16.13 8.03 -9.32
CA TRP A 213 15.42 9.00 -8.47
C TRP A 213 15.07 8.41 -7.09
N LEU A 214 14.49 7.20 -7.07
CA LEU A 214 13.96 6.66 -5.82
C LEU A 214 15.05 6.17 -4.87
N LYS A 215 16.07 5.47 -5.36
CA LYS A 215 17.09 4.85 -4.49
C LYS A 215 18.35 5.69 -4.36
N GLU A 216 18.96 6.08 -5.49
CA GLU A 216 20.27 6.71 -5.48
C GLU A 216 20.18 8.16 -5.03
N GLU A 217 19.26 8.95 -5.61
CA GLU A 217 19.14 10.36 -5.28
C GLU A 217 18.63 10.61 -3.86
N THR A 218 17.62 9.82 -3.42
CA THR A 218 17.07 9.98 -2.05
C THR A 218 17.88 9.25 -0.97
N GLY A 219 18.75 8.32 -1.35
CA GLY A 219 19.44 7.43 -0.41
C GLY A 219 18.51 6.41 0.28
N TRP A 220 17.30 6.22 -0.23
CA TRP A 220 16.32 5.33 0.40
C TRP A 220 16.75 3.86 0.39
N ASP A 221 16.69 3.22 1.55
CA ASP A 221 17.14 1.86 1.79
C ASP A 221 16.04 0.81 1.93
N GLY A 222 14.78 1.22 1.67
CA GLY A 222 13.59 0.36 1.77
C GLY A 222 13.42 -0.59 0.58
N VAL A 223 12.29 -1.29 0.56
CA VAL A 223 11.96 -2.35 -0.41
C VAL A 223 11.04 -1.82 -1.51
N LEU A 224 11.47 -1.98 -2.75
CA LEU A 224 10.66 -1.69 -3.92
C LEU A 224 9.95 -2.95 -4.40
N ILE A 225 8.61 -2.96 -4.29
CA ILE A 225 7.77 -4.09 -4.71
C ILE A 225 6.99 -3.77 -5.99
N THR A 226 6.71 -4.79 -6.82
CA THR A 226 5.80 -4.63 -7.96
C THR A 226 4.36 -4.50 -7.51
N ASP A 227 3.48 -4.02 -8.39
CA ASP A 227 2.04 -4.26 -8.28
C ASP A 227 1.70 -5.67 -8.81
N TRP A 228 0.42 -6.04 -8.78
CA TRP A 228 -0.13 -7.36 -9.06
C TRP A 228 0.20 -7.85 -10.48
N ALA A 229 1.00 -8.91 -10.56
CA ALA A 229 1.42 -9.57 -11.80
C ALA A 229 2.15 -8.67 -12.83
N ASP A 230 2.67 -7.53 -12.42
CA ASP A 230 3.15 -6.50 -13.37
C ASP A 230 4.47 -6.84 -14.06
N ILE A 231 5.25 -7.78 -13.54
CA ILE A 231 6.37 -8.31 -14.33
C ILE A 231 5.85 -9.05 -15.57
N ASN A 232 4.80 -9.87 -15.41
CA ASN A 232 4.20 -10.54 -16.56
C ASN A 232 3.61 -9.53 -17.56
N ASN A 233 3.09 -8.40 -17.07
CA ASN A 233 2.53 -7.34 -17.89
C ASN A 233 3.56 -6.67 -18.81
N LEU A 234 4.85 -6.66 -18.49
CA LEU A 234 5.90 -6.20 -19.43
C LEU A 234 5.93 -7.02 -20.72
N TYR A 235 5.54 -8.29 -20.63
CA TYR A 235 5.42 -9.17 -21.79
C TYR A 235 4.02 -9.15 -22.40
N THR A 236 2.94 -9.24 -21.58
CA THR A 236 1.57 -9.48 -22.06
C THR A 236 0.80 -8.22 -22.44
N ARG A 237 1.09 -7.09 -21.78
CA ARG A 237 0.39 -5.81 -21.97
C ARG A 237 1.29 -4.74 -22.59
N GLU A 238 2.46 -4.52 -22.01
CA GLU A 238 3.37 -3.45 -22.41
C GLU A 238 4.22 -3.84 -23.64
N MET A 239 4.33 -5.14 -23.95
CA MET A 239 5.02 -5.70 -25.12
C MET A 239 6.49 -5.25 -25.26
N VAL A 240 7.15 -4.97 -24.13
CA VAL A 240 8.58 -4.56 -24.09
C VAL A 240 9.53 -5.71 -23.78
N ALA A 241 9.01 -6.86 -23.42
CA ALA A 241 9.76 -8.08 -23.16
C ALA A 241 9.32 -9.17 -24.13
N LYS A 242 10.24 -10.05 -24.55
CA LYS A 242 9.94 -11.15 -25.48
C LYS A 242 9.22 -12.34 -24.83
N ASP A 243 9.43 -12.54 -23.53
CA ASP A 243 8.86 -13.61 -22.72
C ASP A 243 8.90 -13.23 -21.22
N LYS A 244 8.32 -14.08 -20.36
CA LYS A 244 8.28 -13.88 -18.90
C LYS A 244 9.67 -13.79 -18.28
N LYS A 245 10.64 -14.57 -18.74
CA LYS A 245 12.01 -14.56 -18.24
C LYS A 245 12.71 -13.24 -18.57
N ASP A 246 12.49 -12.73 -19.78
CA ASP A 246 13.03 -11.44 -20.20
C ASP A 246 12.35 -10.27 -19.46
N ALA A 247 11.04 -10.34 -19.24
CA ALA A 247 10.31 -9.38 -18.39
C ALA A 247 10.91 -9.29 -16.98
N LEU A 248 11.20 -10.44 -16.39
CA LEU A 248 11.85 -10.51 -15.08
C LEU A 248 13.26 -9.88 -15.08
N ARG A 249 14.06 -10.17 -16.11
CA ARG A 249 15.38 -9.56 -16.30
C ARG A 249 15.32 -8.04 -16.35
N ILE A 250 14.37 -7.50 -17.12
CA ILE A 250 14.17 -6.05 -17.26
C ILE A 250 13.82 -5.44 -15.90
N ALA A 251 12.80 -5.96 -15.21
CA ALA A 251 12.28 -5.40 -13.97
C ALA A 251 13.33 -5.46 -12.83
N ILE A 252 14.01 -6.58 -12.65
CA ILE A 252 15.03 -6.71 -11.59
C ILE A 252 16.22 -5.78 -11.83
N ASN A 253 16.67 -5.65 -13.09
CA ASN A 253 17.74 -4.70 -13.43
C ASN A 253 17.30 -3.23 -13.36
N ALA A 254 15.99 -2.94 -13.46
CA ALA A 254 15.45 -1.62 -13.23
C ALA A 254 15.40 -1.24 -11.74
N GLY A 255 15.54 -2.20 -10.83
CA GLY A 255 15.62 -1.92 -9.39
C GLY A 255 14.59 -2.61 -8.51
N ILE A 256 13.71 -3.47 -9.04
CA ILE A 256 12.72 -4.21 -8.25
C ILE A 256 13.40 -5.15 -7.25
N ASP A 257 12.96 -5.11 -6.00
CA ASP A 257 13.51 -5.93 -4.91
C ASP A 257 12.60 -7.09 -4.54
N MET A 258 11.28 -6.93 -4.69
CA MET A 258 10.28 -7.95 -4.36
C MET A 258 9.22 -8.03 -5.46
N ILE A 259 8.79 -9.25 -5.76
CA ILE A 259 7.86 -9.55 -6.84
C ILE A 259 6.52 -9.93 -6.26
N MET A 260 5.44 -9.29 -6.71
CA MET A 260 4.07 -9.71 -6.45
C MET A 260 3.60 -10.61 -7.61
N GLU A 261 3.89 -11.90 -7.52
CA GLU A 261 3.53 -12.90 -8.53
C GLU A 261 2.44 -13.84 -7.98
N PRO A 262 1.18 -13.66 -8.39
CA PRO A 262 0.07 -14.41 -7.80
C PRO A 262 -0.22 -15.76 -8.46
N TYR A 263 0.37 -16.02 -9.64
CA TYR A 263 -0.08 -17.14 -10.48
C TYR A 263 0.87 -18.33 -10.50
N SER A 264 2.17 -18.11 -10.32
CA SER A 264 3.17 -19.18 -10.38
C SER A 264 4.42 -18.86 -9.54
N CYS A 265 5.26 -19.87 -9.34
CA CYS A 265 6.58 -19.72 -8.74
C CYS A 265 7.72 -19.75 -9.80
N ASP A 266 7.40 -19.64 -11.07
CA ASP A 266 8.36 -19.77 -12.17
C ASP A 266 9.46 -18.71 -12.09
N ALA A 267 9.12 -17.52 -11.59
CA ALA A 267 10.07 -16.42 -11.37
C ALA A 267 11.30 -16.85 -10.54
N CYS A 268 11.13 -17.77 -9.59
CA CYS A 268 12.24 -18.29 -8.79
C CYS A 268 13.26 -19.07 -9.66
N GLY A 269 12.76 -19.90 -10.60
CA GLY A 269 13.59 -20.64 -11.55
C GLY A 269 14.30 -19.68 -12.52
N TYR A 270 13.56 -18.76 -13.10
CA TYR A 270 14.09 -17.78 -14.05
C TYR A 270 15.16 -16.87 -13.43
N LEU A 271 15.01 -16.46 -12.15
CA LEU A 271 16.03 -15.67 -11.45
C LEU A 271 17.34 -16.44 -11.33
N ILE A 272 17.27 -17.71 -10.95
CA ILE A 272 18.47 -18.57 -10.84
C ILE A 272 19.18 -18.70 -12.19
N GLU A 273 18.43 -18.93 -13.26
CA GLU A 273 18.95 -19.02 -14.61
C GLU A 273 19.59 -17.70 -15.06
N LEU A 274 18.90 -16.58 -14.90
CA LEU A 274 19.37 -15.25 -15.30
C LEU A 274 20.66 -14.84 -14.59
N VAL A 275 20.82 -15.22 -13.32
CA VAL A 275 22.07 -15.00 -12.59
C VAL A 275 23.19 -15.90 -13.14
N LYS A 276 22.93 -17.19 -13.38
CA LYS A 276 23.89 -18.10 -13.99
C LYS A 276 24.33 -17.69 -15.39
N GLU A 277 23.42 -17.09 -16.16
CA GLU A 277 23.67 -16.53 -17.49
C GLU A 277 24.40 -15.17 -17.46
N GLY A 278 24.65 -14.60 -16.27
CA GLY A 278 25.26 -13.28 -16.10
C GLY A 278 24.37 -12.11 -16.55
N LYS A 279 23.05 -12.34 -16.77
CA LYS A 279 22.09 -11.32 -17.20
C LYS A 279 21.51 -10.48 -16.07
N ILE A 280 21.60 -10.98 -14.85
CA ILE A 280 21.37 -10.25 -13.60
C ILE A 280 22.61 -10.42 -12.73
N PRO A 281 23.28 -9.34 -12.33
CA PRO A 281 24.45 -9.45 -11.49
C PRO A 281 24.06 -9.91 -10.07
N MET A 282 24.88 -10.76 -9.45
CA MET A 282 24.63 -11.24 -8.08
C MET A 282 24.51 -10.09 -7.09
N SER A 283 25.26 -8.99 -7.30
CA SER A 283 25.17 -7.78 -6.46
C SER A 283 23.77 -7.17 -6.43
N ARG A 284 23.00 -7.27 -7.53
CA ARG A 284 21.60 -6.81 -7.56
C ARG A 284 20.68 -7.70 -6.70
N ILE A 285 20.92 -9.01 -6.73
CA ILE A 285 20.18 -9.96 -5.89
C ILE A 285 20.52 -9.75 -4.41
N ASP A 286 21.80 -9.56 -4.11
CA ASP A 286 22.27 -9.27 -2.74
C ASP A 286 21.69 -7.99 -2.19
N ASP A 287 21.58 -6.92 -3.00
CA ASP A 287 20.96 -5.67 -2.58
C ASP A 287 19.45 -5.87 -2.29
N ALA A 288 18.71 -6.54 -3.18
CA ALA A 288 17.30 -6.87 -2.96
C ALA A 288 17.12 -7.69 -1.66
N CYS A 289 17.92 -8.69 -1.48
CA CYS A 289 17.89 -9.56 -0.31
C CYS A 289 18.14 -8.77 1.00
N ARG A 290 19.18 -7.90 1.02
CA ARG A 290 19.49 -7.04 2.17
C ARG A 290 18.34 -6.11 2.52
N ARG A 291 17.68 -5.50 1.53
CA ARG A 291 16.52 -4.62 1.73
C ARG A 291 15.36 -5.37 2.39
N VAL A 292 15.02 -6.55 1.85
CA VAL A 292 13.93 -7.39 2.40
C VAL A 292 14.26 -7.89 3.80
N LEU A 293 15.50 -8.33 4.06
CA LEU A 293 15.91 -8.79 5.38
C LEU A 293 15.94 -7.64 6.40
N ARG A 294 16.39 -6.44 5.99
CA ARG A 294 16.35 -5.23 6.82
C ARG A 294 14.93 -4.87 7.22
N MET A 295 13.97 -4.90 6.30
CA MET A 295 12.55 -4.70 6.61
C MET A 295 12.05 -5.71 7.66
N LYS A 296 12.34 -7.01 7.48
CA LYS A 296 11.96 -8.06 8.44
C LYS A 296 12.61 -7.85 9.82
N TYR A 297 13.84 -7.34 9.85
CA TYR A 297 14.55 -7.03 11.08
C TYR A 297 13.93 -5.81 11.81
N ARG A 298 13.65 -4.72 11.07
CA ARG A 298 13.00 -3.52 11.61
C ARG A 298 11.61 -3.82 12.17
N LEU A 299 10.91 -4.82 11.62
CA LEU A 299 9.60 -5.33 12.09
C LEU A 299 9.69 -6.33 13.24
N ASP A 300 10.90 -6.59 13.75
CA ASP A 300 11.19 -7.57 14.82
C ASP A 300 10.70 -9.00 14.53
N LEU A 301 10.54 -9.37 13.25
CA LEU A 301 9.97 -10.67 12.88
C LEU A 301 10.87 -11.86 13.25
N PHE A 302 12.17 -11.66 13.38
CA PHE A 302 13.11 -12.74 13.77
C PHE A 302 12.92 -13.18 15.22
N LYS A 303 12.51 -12.27 16.11
CA LYS A 303 12.21 -12.54 17.52
C LYS A 303 10.74 -12.82 17.75
N ASN A 304 9.88 -11.99 17.15
CA ASN A 304 8.44 -11.97 17.36
C ASN A 304 7.67 -12.11 16.04
N PRO A 305 7.72 -13.27 15.35
CA PRO A 305 7.10 -13.47 14.04
C PRO A 305 5.57 -13.51 14.09
N THR A 306 4.97 -13.67 15.28
CA THR A 306 3.51 -13.69 15.49
C THR A 306 3.12 -12.88 16.71
N GLN A 307 1.89 -12.39 16.71
CA GLN A 307 1.29 -11.69 17.85
C GLN A 307 0.17 -12.54 18.48
N LYS A 308 -0.28 -12.15 19.66
CA LYS A 308 -1.40 -12.76 20.36
C LYS A 308 -2.53 -11.76 20.49
N LEU A 309 -3.71 -12.08 19.95
CA LEU A 309 -4.87 -11.19 19.95
C LEU A 309 -5.21 -10.67 21.36
N LYS A 310 -5.00 -11.46 22.40
CA LYS A 310 -5.23 -11.04 23.79
C LYS A 310 -4.41 -9.82 24.23
N ASN A 311 -3.32 -9.52 23.55
CA ASN A 311 -2.46 -8.36 23.83
C ASN A 311 -2.97 -7.08 23.14
N TYR A 312 -4.09 -7.18 22.41
CA TYR A 312 -4.69 -6.09 21.64
C TYR A 312 -6.14 -5.85 22.06
N PRO A 313 -6.38 -5.39 23.30
CA PRO A 313 -7.73 -5.26 23.86
C PRO A 313 -8.60 -4.20 23.14
N LYS A 314 -7.99 -3.28 22.37
CA LYS A 314 -8.71 -2.25 21.60
C LYS A 314 -9.23 -2.75 20.24
N PHE A 315 -8.86 -3.98 19.81
CA PHE A 315 -9.27 -4.53 18.51
C PHE A 315 -10.80 -4.55 18.36
N GLY A 316 -11.34 -3.91 17.32
CA GLY A 316 -12.79 -3.79 17.06
C GLY A 316 -13.53 -3.03 18.17
N GLY A 317 -12.84 -2.24 18.97
CA GLY A 317 -13.38 -1.57 20.15
C GLY A 317 -14.04 -0.23 19.87
N GLU A 318 -14.76 0.27 20.88
CA GLU A 318 -15.51 1.52 20.80
C GLU A 318 -14.62 2.76 20.54
N GLU A 319 -13.38 2.74 21.00
CA GLU A 319 -12.41 3.83 20.77
C GLU A 319 -12.17 4.04 19.27
N PHE A 320 -11.92 2.96 18.52
CA PHE A 320 -11.68 3.05 17.08
C PHE A 320 -12.96 3.33 16.30
N ALA A 321 -14.11 2.79 16.74
CA ALA A 321 -15.42 3.12 16.16
C ALA A 321 -15.75 4.62 16.29
N LYS A 322 -15.44 5.23 17.44
CA LYS A 322 -15.60 6.68 17.67
C LYS A 322 -14.69 7.49 16.75
N LEU A 323 -13.44 7.07 16.60
CA LEU A 323 -12.50 7.73 15.69
C LEU A 323 -12.97 7.64 14.24
N ALA A 324 -13.51 6.50 13.81
CA ALA A 324 -14.06 6.34 12.48
C ALA A 324 -15.26 7.26 12.24
N LEU A 325 -16.15 7.39 13.24
CA LEU A 325 -17.27 8.32 13.19
C LEU A 325 -16.81 9.79 13.18
N GLU A 326 -15.79 10.15 13.97
CA GLU A 326 -15.16 11.48 13.97
C GLU A 326 -14.66 11.83 12.57
N GLY A 327 -13.86 10.96 11.95
CA GLY A 327 -13.35 11.16 10.60
C GLY A 327 -14.46 11.25 9.54
N ALA A 328 -15.49 10.39 9.62
CA ALA A 328 -16.62 10.45 8.71
C ALA A 328 -17.43 11.75 8.85
N THR A 329 -17.63 12.21 10.08
CA THR A 329 -18.38 13.45 10.35
C THR A 329 -17.59 14.68 9.88
N GLU A 330 -16.29 14.74 10.19
CA GLU A 330 -15.44 15.86 9.80
C GLU A 330 -15.22 15.95 8.28
N SER A 331 -15.36 14.83 7.56
CA SER A 331 -15.25 14.79 6.10
C SER A 331 -16.44 15.36 5.34
N MET A 332 -17.53 15.70 6.03
CA MET A 332 -18.75 16.24 5.41
C MET A 332 -18.52 17.68 4.98
N VAL A 333 -18.62 17.95 3.67
CA VAL A 333 -18.43 19.27 3.09
C VAL A 333 -19.78 19.90 2.76
N LEU A 334 -20.09 21.05 3.38
CA LEU A 334 -21.30 21.82 3.08
C LEU A 334 -21.06 22.69 1.84
N LEU A 335 -21.52 22.24 0.68
CA LEU A 335 -21.34 22.95 -0.59
C LEU A 335 -22.34 24.11 -0.78
N LYS A 336 -23.56 23.97 -0.25
CA LYS A 336 -24.63 24.95 -0.42
C LYS A 336 -25.67 24.83 0.72
N ASN A 337 -26.07 25.95 1.31
CA ASN A 337 -27.13 26.01 2.33
C ASN A 337 -27.97 27.30 2.19
N GLU A 338 -28.63 27.45 1.05
CA GLU A 338 -29.51 28.59 0.81
C GLU A 338 -30.76 28.48 1.68
N GLY A 339 -31.20 29.61 2.25
CA GLY A 339 -32.37 29.65 3.14
C GLY A 339 -32.18 28.99 4.49
N ASN A 340 -30.95 28.68 4.90
CA ASN A 340 -30.59 28.04 6.20
C ASN A 340 -31.43 26.76 6.46
N ILE A 341 -31.54 25.88 5.44
CA ILE A 341 -32.26 24.60 5.57
C ILE A 341 -31.53 23.68 6.57
N LEU A 342 -30.20 23.75 6.62
CA LEU A 342 -29.35 22.99 7.57
C LEU A 342 -28.89 23.91 8.72
N PRO A 343 -28.83 23.39 9.96
CA PRO A 343 -29.23 22.04 10.39
C PRO A 343 -30.74 21.84 10.35
N LEU A 344 -31.14 20.60 10.02
CA LEU A 344 -32.58 20.25 9.98
C LEU A 344 -33.16 20.33 11.39
N GLN A 345 -34.38 20.91 11.50
CA GLN A 345 -35.11 20.95 12.76
C GLN A 345 -35.60 19.55 13.16
N HIS A 346 -35.58 19.27 14.46
CA HIS A 346 -36.14 18.03 15.00
C HIS A 346 -37.60 17.81 14.60
N GLY A 347 -38.00 16.56 14.39
CA GLY A 347 -39.38 16.19 14.05
C GLY A 347 -39.76 16.36 12.60
N LYS A 348 -38.85 16.81 11.72
CA LYS A 348 -39.12 16.85 10.27
C LYS A 348 -39.15 15.44 9.68
N LYS A 349 -40.07 15.21 8.73
CA LYS A 349 -40.08 14.00 7.91
C LYS A 349 -39.05 14.14 6.81
N ILE A 350 -38.16 13.17 6.70
CA ILE A 350 -37.07 13.12 5.71
C ILE A 350 -37.30 11.94 4.80
N LEU A 351 -37.27 12.14 3.49
CA LEU A 351 -37.20 11.08 2.49
C LEU A 351 -35.74 10.79 2.22
N LEU A 352 -35.28 9.61 2.64
CA LEU A 352 -33.95 9.09 2.32
C LEU A 352 -34.10 8.17 1.08
N THR A 353 -33.36 8.46 0.02
CA THR A 353 -33.44 7.73 -1.25
C THR A 353 -32.04 7.61 -1.90
N GLY A 354 -31.93 6.72 -2.86
CA GLY A 354 -30.69 6.45 -3.60
C GLY A 354 -30.17 5.03 -3.36
N PRO A 355 -29.32 4.53 -4.26
CA PRO A 355 -28.85 3.14 -4.21
C PRO A 355 -28.05 2.81 -2.93
N ASN A 356 -27.38 3.80 -2.33
CA ASN A 356 -26.55 3.62 -1.14
C ASN A 356 -27.27 4.00 0.16
N ALA A 357 -28.56 4.39 0.11
CA ALA A 357 -29.31 4.86 1.28
C ALA A 357 -29.42 3.81 2.40
N ASN A 358 -29.41 2.52 2.06
CA ASN A 358 -29.51 1.41 3.00
C ASN A 358 -28.73 0.18 2.48
N GLN A 359 -27.48 0.37 2.04
CA GLN A 359 -26.65 -0.74 1.57
C GLN A 359 -25.21 -0.59 2.06
N MET A 360 -24.73 -1.59 2.79
CA MET A 360 -23.31 -1.69 3.21
C MET A 360 -22.40 -2.25 2.11
N ARG A 361 -22.94 -2.70 0.97
CA ARG A 361 -22.16 -3.31 -0.12
C ARG A 361 -21.32 -2.32 -0.93
N CYS A 362 -21.55 -1.03 -0.74
CA CYS A 362 -20.87 0.04 -1.45
C CYS A 362 -19.77 0.72 -0.62
N LEU A 363 -19.36 0.07 0.47
CA LEU A 363 -18.28 0.52 1.35
C LEU A 363 -16.97 -0.19 0.99
#